data_57817a82b15947dcf45e51987149e324
#
_entry.id   57817a82b15947dcf45e51987149e324
#
_cell.length_a   1.000
_cell.length_b   1.000
_cell.length_c   1.000
_cell.angle_alpha   90.00
_cell.angle_beta   90.00
_cell.angle_gamma   90.00
#
_symmetry.space_group_name_H-M   'P 1'
#
loop_
_entity.id
_entity.type
_entity.pdbx_description
1 polymer ?
#
loop_
_entity_poly.entity_id
_entity_poly.type
_entity_poly.pdbx_seq_one_letter_code
_entity_poly.pdbx_strand_id
1 'polypeptide(L)'
;MLTILKTGQSAHKVPPEKVQATYGRYRIQALLSVFLGYLAYYIVRNNFTLSTPYLKEQLDLSATQIGLLSSCMLIAYGISKGVMSSLADKASPKVFMACGLVLCAIVNVGLGFSSAFWIFAALVVFNGLFQGMGVGPSFITIANWFPRRERGRVGAFWNISHNVGGGIVAPIVGAAFAILGSEHWQSASYIVPACVAVIFALIVLVLGKGSPREEGLPSLEQMMPEEKIVLKTKNTAKAPENMSAWQIFNTYVLRSKNAWYISLVDVFVYMVRFGMISWLPIYLLTVKHFSKEQMSVAFLFFEWAAIPSTLLAGWLSDKLFKGRRMPLAMICMALIFVCLIGYWKSESLLMVTVFAATVGCLIYVPQFLASVQTMEIVPSFAVGSAVGLRGFMSYIFGASLGTSLFGVMVDKLGWYGGFYLLMGGIVCCILFCYLSHRGALELERQRQNALHNQDSLQLADAQ
;
A
#
# COMPACT_ATOMS: atom_id res chain seq x y z
N MET A 1 0.86 23.29 -17.39
CA MET A 1 1.43 22.74 -16.16
C MET A 1 2.11 23.86 -15.41
N LEU A 2 1.71 24.14 -14.16
CA LEU A 2 2.20 25.26 -13.37
C LEU A 2 3.73 25.16 -13.24
N THR A 3 4.42 26.27 -13.46
CA THR A 3 5.89 26.38 -13.46
C THR A 3 6.52 25.90 -12.12
N ILE A 4 5.74 25.99 -11.05
CA ILE A 4 6.09 25.56 -9.68
C ILE A 4 6.32 24.03 -9.57
N LEU A 5 5.71 23.23 -10.44
CA LEU A 5 5.81 21.77 -10.42
C LEU A 5 7.04 21.25 -11.20
N LYS A 6 7.77 22.13 -11.92
CA LYS A 6 8.92 21.69 -12.71
C LYS A 6 10.13 21.40 -11.83
N THR A 7 10.86 20.33 -12.19
CA THR A 7 12.21 20.06 -11.67
C THR A 7 13.18 21.09 -12.22
N GLY A 8 13.88 21.81 -11.34
CA GLY A 8 14.93 22.75 -11.70
C GLY A 8 16.32 22.13 -11.44
N GLN A 9 17.33 22.56 -12.19
CA GLN A 9 18.74 22.31 -11.81
C GLN A 9 19.22 23.48 -10.98
N SER A 10 19.89 23.20 -9.86
CA SER A 10 20.53 24.27 -9.07
C SER A 10 21.67 24.90 -9.85
N ALA A 11 21.69 26.24 -9.94
CA ALA A 11 22.81 26.97 -10.47
C ALA A 11 24.04 26.90 -9.54
N HIS A 12 23.83 26.67 -8.25
CA HIS A 12 24.88 26.54 -7.25
C HIS A 12 25.36 25.10 -7.14
N LYS A 13 26.66 24.86 -7.43
CA LYS A 13 27.28 23.53 -7.27
C LYS A 13 27.93 23.42 -5.89
N VAL A 14 27.72 22.30 -5.23
CA VAL A 14 28.37 21.99 -3.95
C VAL A 14 29.88 21.77 -4.19
N PRO A 15 30.77 22.39 -3.40
CA PRO A 15 32.22 22.20 -3.53
C PRO A 15 32.59 20.69 -3.41
N PRO A 16 33.55 20.19 -4.20
CA PRO A 16 33.92 18.77 -4.24
C PRO A 16 34.20 18.15 -2.86
N GLU A 17 34.86 18.91 -1.99
CA GLU A 17 35.21 18.48 -0.62
C GLU A 17 34.01 18.19 0.25
N LYS A 18 32.86 18.86 -0.01
CA LYS A 18 31.63 18.74 0.80
C LYS A 18 30.60 17.80 0.16
N VAL A 19 30.84 17.31 -1.04
CA VAL A 19 29.85 16.48 -1.80
C VAL A 19 29.42 15.26 -0.99
N GLN A 20 30.36 14.48 -0.46
CA GLN A 20 30.07 13.24 0.25
C GLN A 20 29.25 13.47 1.54
N ALA A 21 29.64 14.46 2.35
CA ALA A 21 28.94 14.80 3.59
C ALA A 21 27.53 15.35 3.32
N THR A 22 27.42 16.25 2.31
CA THR A 22 26.14 16.84 1.91
C THR A 22 25.21 15.79 1.33
N TYR A 23 25.72 14.88 0.48
CA TYR A 23 24.96 13.76 -0.06
C TYR A 23 24.41 12.86 1.06
N GLY A 24 25.26 12.46 2.03
CA GLY A 24 24.85 11.63 3.16
C GLY A 24 23.72 12.26 3.98
N ARG A 25 23.79 13.57 4.23
CA ARG A 25 22.75 14.33 4.94
C ARG A 25 21.44 14.43 4.11
N TYR A 26 21.55 14.81 2.84
CA TYR A 26 20.38 15.06 2.00
C TYR A 26 19.61 13.79 1.63
N ARG A 27 20.31 12.64 1.47
CA ARG A 27 19.61 11.36 1.24
C ARG A 27 18.74 10.93 2.43
N ILE A 28 19.18 11.21 3.67
CA ILE A 28 18.40 10.95 4.87
C ILE A 28 17.20 11.90 4.93
N GLN A 29 17.40 13.19 4.68
CA GLN A 29 16.30 14.17 4.62
C GLN A 29 15.28 13.81 3.54
N ALA A 30 15.73 13.40 2.36
CA ALA A 30 14.86 12.93 1.26
C ALA A 30 14.03 11.72 1.68
N LEU A 31 14.64 10.72 2.32
CA LEU A 31 13.92 9.54 2.81
C LEU A 31 12.91 9.89 3.91
N LEU A 32 13.30 10.70 4.88
CA LEU A 32 12.42 11.14 5.95
C LEU A 32 11.25 11.96 5.41
N SER A 33 11.47 12.83 4.43
CA SER A 33 10.39 13.63 3.84
C SER A 33 9.32 12.76 3.19
N VAL A 34 9.70 11.75 2.38
CA VAL A 34 8.74 10.86 1.74
C VAL A 34 8.12 9.86 2.72
N PHE A 35 8.83 9.49 3.78
CA PHE A 35 8.31 8.67 4.86
C PHE A 35 7.21 9.43 5.62
N LEU A 36 7.51 10.63 6.09
CA LEU A 36 6.57 11.48 6.83
C LEU A 36 5.39 11.93 5.96
N GLY A 37 5.66 12.27 4.69
CA GLY A 37 4.59 12.62 3.75
C GLY A 37 3.64 11.46 3.51
N TYR A 38 4.14 10.24 3.31
CA TYR A 38 3.29 9.08 3.07
C TYR A 38 2.55 8.63 4.34
N LEU A 39 3.17 8.77 5.50
CA LEU A 39 2.52 8.63 6.81
C LEU A 39 1.32 9.57 6.92
N ALA A 40 1.48 10.85 6.57
CA ALA A 40 0.41 11.84 6.64
C ALA A 40 -0.77 11.53 5.70
N TYR A 41 -0.52 10.97 4.52
CA TYR A 41 -1.59 10.48 3.64
C TYR A 41 -2.48 9.45 4.34
N TYR A 42 -1.90 8.60 5.19
CA TYR A 42 -2.68 7.60 5.93
C TYR A 42 -3.45 8.20 7.11
N ILE A 43 -2.97 9.30 7.68
CA ILE A 43 -3.74 10.05 8.69
C ILE A 43 -5.07 10.56 8.09
N VAL A 44 -5.02 11.19 6.89
CA VAL A 44 -6.20 11.73 6.19
C VAL A 44 -6.93 10.72 5.29
N ARG A 45 -6.61 9.43 5.44
CA ARG A 45 -7.32 8.29 4.85
C ARG A 45 -8.07 7.50 5.91
N ASN A 46 -7.37 7.05 6.95
CA ASN A 46 -7.91 6.15 7.95
C ASN A 46 -8.78 6.90 8.99
N ASN A 47 -8.67 8.24 9.07
CA ASN A 47 -9.62 9.06 9.82
C ASN A 47 -11.07 8.85 9.35
N PHE A 48 -11.30 8.65 8.04
CA PHE A 48 -12.62 8.28 7.52
C PHE A 48 -13.10 6.96 8.12
N THR A 49 -12.23 5.94 8.21
CA THR A 49 -12.57 4.66 8.83
C THR A 49 -12.97 4.81 10.30
N LEU A 50 -12.26 5.66 11.05
CA LEU A 50 -12.57 5.93 12.46
C LEU A 50 -13.85 6.74 12.65
N SER A 51 -14.28 7.50 11.65
CA SER A 51 -15.53 8.25 11.68
C SER A 51 -16.78 7.41 11.35
N THR A 52 -16.61 6.19 10.82
CA THR A 52 -17.74 5.37 10.35
C THR A 52 -18.79 5.04 11.42
N PRO A 53 -18.47 4.86 12.72
CA PRO A 53 -19.49 4.73 13.75
C PRO A 53 -20.38 5.97 13.89
N TYR A 54 -19.78 7.15 13.77
CA TYR A 54 -20.51 8.42 13.85
C TYR A 54 -21.36 8.67 12.61
N LEU A 55 -20.88 8.28 11.41
CA LEU A 55 -21.68 8.28 10.19
C LEU A 55 -22.94 7.42 10.34
N LYS A 56 -22.83 6.29 11.01
CA LYS A 56 -23.94 5.40 11.30
C LYS A 56 -24.92 6.02 12.31
N GLU A 57 -24.40 6.57 13.41
CA GLU A 57 -25.23 7.06 14.52
C GLU A 57 -25.82 8.46 14.25
N GLN A 58 -25.03 9.37 13.65
CA GLN A 58 -25.39 10.79 13.52
C GLN A 58 -26.02 11.14 12.18
N LEU A 59 -25.70 10.38 11.13
CA LEU A 59 -26.24 10.58 9.77
C LEU A 59 -27.15 9.42 9.33
N ASP A 60 -27.44 8.46 10.22
CA ASP A 60 -28.31 7.28 10.00
C ASP A 60 -27.94 6.51 8.71
N LEU A 61 -26.63 6.38 8.44
CA LEU A 61 -26.19 5.66 7.25
C LEU A 61 -26.20 4.15 7.51
N SER A 62 -26.74 3.39 6.55
CA SER A 62 -26.68 1.94 6.57
C SER A 62 -25.25 1.42 6.38
N ALA A 63 -25.00 0.17 6.78
CA ALA A 63 -23.72 -0.47 6.56
C ALA A 63 -23.38 -0.57 5.06
N THR A 64 -24.39 -0.78 4.20
CA THR A 64 -24.23 -0.74 2.74
C THR A 64 -23.71 0.62 2.27
N GLN A 65 -24.29 1.71 2.75
CA GLN A 65 -23.87 3.09 2.38
C GLN A 65 -22.44 3.39 2.86
N ILE A 66 -22.07 3.02 4.08
CA ILE A 66 -20.73 3.19 4.62
C ILE A 66 -19.72 2.36 3.82
N GLY A 67 -20.05 1.11 3.52
CA GLY A 67 -19.24 0.24 2.67
C GLY A 67 -19.04 0.82 1.26
N LEU A 68 -20.09 1.42 0.68
CA LEU A 68 -20.02 2.08 -0.63
C LEU A 68 -19.08 3.28 -0.60
N LEU A 69 -19.17 4.15 0.41
CA LEU A 69 -18.24 5.29 0.58
C LEU A 69 -16.79 4.82 0.67
N SER A 70 -16.54 3.77 1.48
CA SER A 70 -15.21 3.16 1.61
C SER A 70 -14.70 2.63 0.27
N SER A 71 -15.53 1.90 -0.48
CA SER A 71 -15.18 1.38 -1.80
C SER A 71 -14.90 2.49 -2.80
N CYS A 72 -15.72 3.53 -2.85
CA CYS A 72 -15.53 4.68 -3.73
C CYS A 72 -14.14 5.31 -3.53
N MET A 73 -13.74 5.52 -2.27
CA MET A 73 -12.41 6.05 -1.95
C MET A 73 -11.28 5.13 -2.42
N LEU A 74 -11.41 3.83 -2.17
CA LEU A 74 -10.35 2.85 -2.49
C LEU A 74 -10.23 2.61 -3.99
N ILE A 75 -11.33 2.56 -4.73
CA ILE A 75 -11.35 2.45 -6.20
C ILE A 75 -10.73 3.71 -6.83
N ALA A 76 -11.14 4.90 -6.37
CA ALA A 76 -10.58 6.16 -6.82
C ALA A 76 -9.07 6.23 -6.59
N TYR A 77 -8.60 5.79 -5.42
CA TYR A 77 -7.18 5.67 -5.12
C TYR A 77 -6.48 4.65 -6.03
N GLY A 78 -7.07 3.48 -6.24
CA GLY A 78 -6.48 2.43 -7.10
C GLY A 78 -6.22 2.94 -8.53
N ILE A 79 -7.19 3.64 -9.11
CA ILE A 79 -7.07 4.26 -10.44
C ILE A 79 -6.05 5.40 -10.41
N SER A 80 -6.18 6.29 -9.44
CA SER A 80 -5.35 7.49 -9.33
C SER A 80 -3.89 7.18 -9.13
N LYS A 81 -3.55 6.13 -8.38
CA LYS A 81 -2.17 5.72 -8.12
C LYS A 81 -1.35 5.54 -9.41
N GLY A 82 -1.93 4.95 -10.44
CA GLY A 82 -1.28 4.80 -11.75
C GLY A 82 -1.11 6.13 -12.47
N VAL A 83 -2.20 6.89 -12.58
CA VAL A 83 -2.23 8.18 -13.29
C VAL A 83 -1.31 9.21 -12.62
N MET A 84 -1.42 9.36 -11.31
CA MET A 84 -0.62 10.34 -10.55
C MET A 84 0.86 10.00 -10.49
N SER A 85 1.23 8.70 -10.50
CA SER A 85 2.63 8.31 -10.60
C SER A 85 3.25 8.74 -11.92
N SER A 86 2.52 8.60 -13.04
CA SER A 86 2.99 9.06 -14.36
C SER A 86 3.10 10.59 -14.45
N LEU A 87 2.23 11.33 -13.76
CA LEU A 87 2.33 12.80 -13.67
C LEU A 87 3.51 13.23 -12.80
N ALA A 88 3.80 12.48 -11.73
CA ALA A 88 4.92 12.76 -10.83
C ALA A 88 6.29 12.66 -11.53
N ASP A 89 6.44 11.84 -12.59
CA ASP A 89 7.67 11.73 -13.37
C ASP A 89 8.11 13.08 -14.01
N LYS A 90 7.16 13.99 -14.19
CA LYS A 90 7.39 15.31 -14.81
C LYS A 90 7.37 16.47 -13.81
N ALA A 91 7.28 16.18 -12.52
CA ALA A 91 7.12 17.16 -11.45
C ALA A 91 8.21 16.99 -10.38
N SER A 92 8.45 18.05 -9.59
CA SER A 92 9.27 17.96 -8.39
C SER A 92 8.58 17.06 -7.37
N PRO A 93 9.19 15.93 -6.95
CA PRO A 93 8.54 14.96 -6.08
C PRO A 93 8.02 15.55 -4.77
N LYS A 94 8.81 16.44 -4.14
CA LYS A 94 8.42 17.10 -2.88
C LYS A 94 7.21 18.01 -3.02
N VAL A 95 7.17 18.80 -4.11
CA VAL A 95 6.07 19.74 -4.36
C VAL A 95 4.81 18.97 -4.73
N PHE A 96 4.93 17.95 -5.59
CA PHE A 96 3.80 17.12 -5.99
C PHE A 96 3.16 16.40 -4.80
N MET A 97 3.98 15.80 -3.92
CA MET A 97 3.53 15.15 -2.69
C MET A 97 2.85 16.14 -1.73
N ALA A 98 3.46 17.30 -1.49
CA ALA A 98 2.91 18.33 -0.61
C ALA A 98 1.58 18.89 -1.15
N CYS A 99 1.50 19.17 -2.45
CA CYS A 99 0.24 19.58 -3.09
C CYS A 99 -0.87 18.54 -2.89
N GLY A 100 -0.57 17.26 -3.07
CA GLY A 100 -1.53 16.19 -2.83
C GLY A 100 -2.01 16.13 -1.38
N LEU A 101 -1.13 16.33 -0.40
CA LEU A 101 -1.49 16.40 1.02
C LEU A 101 -2.40 17.60 1.32
N VAL A 102 -2.10 18.77 0.76
CA VAL A 102 -2.95 19.97 0.93
C VAL A 102 -4.32 19.75 0.30
N LEU A 103 -4.38 19.13 -0.89
CA LEU A 103 -5.66 18.79 -1.55
C LEU A 103 -6.46 17.79 -0.72
N CYS A 104 -5.82 16.76 -0.16
CA CYS A 104 -6.47 15.85 0.79
C CYS A 104 -6.97 16.58 2.05
N ALA A 105 -6.19 17.53 2.57
CA ALA A 105 -6.60 18.33 3.73
C ALA A 105 -7.84 19.20 3.41
N ILE A 106 -7.86 19.86 2.25
CA ILE A 106 -9.03 20.65 1.80
C ILE A 106 -10.28 19.75 1.70
N VAL A 107 -10.16 18.57 1.11
CA VAL A 107 -11.26 17.61 1.02
C VAL A 107 -11.72 17.16 2.42
N ASN A 108 -10.79 16.89 3.32
CA ASN A 108 -11.12 16.52 4.70
C ASN A 108 -11.82 17.65 5.46
N VAL A 109 -11.44 18.92 5.24
CA VAL A 109 -12.19 20.07 5.77
C VAL A 109 -13.62 20.06 5.20
N GLY A 110 -13.81 19.81 3.90
CA GLY A 110 -15.13 19.64 3.29
C GLY A 110 -15.96 18.52 3.93
N LEU A 111 -15.34 17.34 4.24
CA LEU A 111 -15.98 16.26 4.97
C LEU A 111 -16.42 16.70 6.38
N GLY A 112 -15.61 17.54 7.04
CA GLY A 112 -15.91 18.10 8.35
C GLY A 112 -17.14 19.04 8.40
N PHE A 113 -17.59 19.55 7.26
CA PHE A 113 -18.79 20.40 7.14
C PHE A 113 -19.94 19.74 6.39
N SER A 114 -19.77 18.47 5.99
CA SER A 114 -20.75 17.76 5.17
C SER A 114 -21.69 16.91 6.03
N SER A 115 -22.99 16.86 5.66
CA SER A 115 -23.99 15.99 6.27
C SER A 115 -24.73 15.12 5.24
N ALA A 116 -24.66 15.48 3.96
CA ALA A 116 -25.38 14.77 2.91
C ALA A 116 -24.54 13.62 2.32
N PHE A 117 -25.13 12.44 2.18
CA PHE A 117 -24.48 11.22 1.66
C PHE A 117 -23.76 11.45 0.31
N TRP A 118 -24.41 12.10 -0.65
CA TRP A 118 -23.83 12.33 -1.98
C TRP A 118 -22.64 13.29 -1.97
N ILE A 119 -22.65 14.27 -1.05
CA ILE A 119 -21.50 15.16 -0.85
C ILE A 119 -20.34 14.39 -0.23
N PHE A 120 -20.63 13.55 0.79
CA PHE A 120 -19.61 12.62 1.32
C PHE A 120 -19.06 11.72 0.22
N ALA A 121 -19.90 11.13 -0.62
CA ALA A 121 -19.46 10.26 -1.72
C ALA A 121 -18.52 10.98 -2.69
N ALA A 122 -18.87 12.19 -3.10
CA ALA A 122 -18.01 12.99 -3.97
C ALA A 122 -16.67 13.33 -3.29
N LEU A 123 -16.70 13.77 -2.03
CA LEU A 123 -15.50 14.15 -1.28
C LEU A 123 -14.58 12.98 -1.03
N VAL A 124 -15.09 11.78 -0.68
CA VAL A 124 -14.23 10.60 -0.48
C VAL A 124 -13.61 10.12 -1.79
N VAL A 125 -14.29 10.28 -2.94
CA VAL A 125 -13.73 10.03 -4.27
C VAL A 125 -12.58 10.99 -4.53
N PHE A 126 -12.74 12.30 -4.31
CA PHE A 126 -11.66 13.28 -4.46
C PHE A 126 -10.50 12.98 -3.51
N ASN A 127 -10.78 12.59 -2.25
CA ASN A 127 -9.76 12.18 -1.32
C ASN A 127 -8.95 10.99 -1.89
N GLY A 128 -9.62 9.96 -2.39
CA GLY A 128 -8.99 8.81 -3.05
C GLY A 128 -8.12 9.21 -4.24
N LEU A 129 -8.60 10.14 -5.09
CA LEU A 129 -7.85 10.65 -6.23
C LEU A 129 -6.56 11.37 -5.79
N PHE A 130 -6.63 12.25 -4.81
CA PHE A 130 -5.46 13.01 -4.34
C PHE A 130 -4.50 12.13 -3.52
N GLN A 131 -4.98 11.09 -2.87
CA GLN A 131 -4.15 10.06 -2.19
C GLN A 131 -3.15 9.38 -3.15
N GLY A 132 -3.47 9.26 -4.44
CA GLY A 132 -2.57 8.71 -5.45
C GLY A 132 -1.29 9.52 -5.67
N MET A 133 -1.27 10.79 -5.24
CA MET A 133 -0.12 11.68 -5.35
C MET A 133 1.02 11.37 -4.36
N GLY A 134 0.86 10.39 -3.47
CA GLY A 134 1.86 10.05 -2.46
C GLY A 134 2.90 9.01 -2.93
N VAL A 135 2.48 7.97 -3.63
CA VAL A 135 3.32 6.80 -3.94
C VAL A 135 4.38 7.09 -4.99
N GLY A 136 4.00 7.68 -6.13
CA GLY A 136 4.90 7.99 -7.24
C GLY A 136 6.09 8.83 -6.81
N PRO A 137 5.88 10.01 -6.18
CA PRO A 137 6.96 10.86 -5.67
C PRO A 137 7.90 10.15 -4.70
N SER A 138 7.37 9.25 -3.86
CA SER A 138 8.19 8.49 -2.92
C SER A 138 9.18 7.58 -3.64
N PHE A 139 8.72 6.81 -4.63
CA PHE A 139 9.60 5.93 -5.39
C PHE A 139 10.59 6.70 -6.27
N ILE A 140 10.18 7.83 -6.85
CA ILE A 140 11.08 8.71 -7.61
C ILE A 140 12.19 9.24 -6.70
N THR A 141 11.85 9.73 -5.51
CA THR A 141 12.83 10.21 -4.52
C THR A 141 13.80 9.11 -4.11
N ILE A 142 13.29 7.90 -3.77
CA ILE A 142 14.14 6.77 -3.42
C ILE A 142 15.06 6.39 -4.59
N ALA A 143 14.55 6.40 -5.83
CA ALA A 143 15.35 6.09 -7.01
C ALA A 143 16.45 7.13 -7.28
N ASN A 144 16.20 8.41 -6.98
CA ASN A 144 17.14 9.50 -7.18
C ASN A 144 18.28 9.52 -6.15
N TRP A 145 18.00 9.09 -4.89
CA TRP A 145 18.94 9.22 -3.77
C TRP A 145 19.62 7.93 -3.35
N PHE A 146 19.10 6.77 -3.75
CA PHE A 146 19.63 5.47 -3.30
C PHE A 146 20.04 4.58 -4.46
N PRO A 147 21.26 3.96 -4.38
CA PRO A 147 21.72 3.01 -5.38
C PRO A 147 20.82 1.76 -5.37
N ARG A 148 20.74 1.07 -6.50
CA ARG A 148 19.86 -0.10 -6.70
C ARG A 148 20.01 -1.16 -5.61
N ARG A 149 21.24 -1.40 -5.13
CA ARG A 149 21.53 -2.37 -4.07
C ARG A 149 20.86 -2.03 -2.73
N GLU A 150 20.56 -0.74 -2.48
CA GLU A 150 19.95 -0.27 -1.24
C GLU A 150 18.43 -0.06 -1.36
N ARG A 151 17.90 0.13 -2.57
CA ARG A 151 16.48 0.47 -2.82
C ARG A 151 15.49 -0.52 -2.19
N GLY A 152 15.84 -1.81 -2.16
CA GLY A 152 15.00 -2.84 -1.51
C GLY A 152 14.82 -2.59 -0.01
N ARG A 153 15.91 -2.35 0.71
CA ARG A 153 15.89 -2.07 2.16
C ARG A 153 15.21 -0.74 2.45
N VAL A 154 15.55 0.29 1.68
CA VAL A 154 14.98 1.64 1.82
C VAL A 154 13.49 1.65 1.49
N GLY A 155 13.08 0.94 0.44
CA GLY A 155 11.67 0.76 0.09
C GLY A 155 10.88 0.00 1.15
N ALA A 156 11.46 -1.03 1.76
CA ALA A 156 10.84 -1.75 2.88
C ALA A 156 10.68 -0.83 4.11
N PHE A 157 11.70 -0.03 4.44
CA PHE A 157 11.60 0.98 5.49
C PHE A 157 10.53 2.02 5.18
N TRP A 158 10.54 2.59 3.97
CA TRP A 158 9.49 3.53 3.56
C TRP A 158 8.10 2.91 3.64
N ASN A 159 7.95 1.64 3.29
CA ASN A 159 6.66 0.97 3.31
C ASN A 159 6.01 0.92 4.70
N ILE A 160 6.81 0.92 5.78
CA ILE A 160 6.31 0.97 7.17
C ILE A 160 5.53 2.27 7.45
N SER A 161 5.83 3.37 6.73
CA SER A 161 5.18 4.66 6.95
C SER A 161 3.65 4.60 6.89
N HIS A 162 3.09 3.73 6.03
CA HIS A 162 1.65 3.57 5.94
C HIS A 162 1.03 2.90 7.18
N ASN A 163 1.72 1.95 7.80
CA ASN A 163 1.25 1.33 9.04
C ASN A 163 1.40 2.31 10.22
N VAL A 164 2.50 3.06 10.28
CA VAL A 164 2.69 4.09 11.31
C VAL A 164 1.59 5.15 11.21
N GLY A 165 1.36 5.70 10.00
CA GLY A 165 0.32 6.70 9.77
C GLY A 165 -1.08 6.15 10.00
N GLY A 166 -1.32 4.92 9.52
CA GLY A 166 -2.61 4.22 9.67
C GLY A 166 -2.99 3.99 11.13
N GLY A 167 -2.04 3.66 11.98
CA GLY A 167 -2.28 3.45 13.40
C GLY A 167 -2.33 4.74 14.21
N ILE A 168 -1.38 5.67 13.98
CA ILE A 168 -1.28 6.90 14.79
C ILE A 168 -2.49 7.84 14.65
N VAL A 169 -3.28 7.69 13.59
CA VAL A 169 -4.51 8.46 13.43
C VAL A 169 -5.51 8.21 14.57
N ALA A 170 -5.55 7.00 15.13
CA ALA A 170 -6.48 6.67 16.20
C ALA A 170 -6.22 7.50 17.49
N PRO A 171 -5.00 7.59 18.05
CA PRO A 171 -4.73 8.48 19.16
C PRO A 171 -4.86 9.98 18.81
N ILE A 172 -4.59 10.40 17.55
CA ILE A 172 -4.83 11.79 17.13
C ILE A 172 -6.31 12.13 17.21
N VAL A 173 -7.17 11.30 16.61
CA VAL A 173 -8.63 11.48 16.62
C VAL A 173 -9.16 11.33 18.06
N GLY A 174 -8.65 10.37 18.84
CA GLY A 174 -9.01 10.19 20.25
C GLY A 174 -8.72 11.43 21.10
N ALA A 175 -7.51 12.01 20.96
CA ALA A 175 -7.15 13.26 21.62
C ALA A 175 -8.04 14.44 21.17
N ALA A 176 -8.37 14.51 19.88
CA ALA A 176 -9.29 15.51 19.38
C ALA A 176 -10.70 15.40 20.00
N PHE A 177 -11.21 14.18 20.17
CA PHE A 177 -12.47 13.94 20.88
C PHE A 177 -12.42 14.31 22.36
N ALA A 178 -11.28 14.05 23.03
CA ALA A 178 -11.11 14.43 24.43
C ALA A 178 -11.12 15.95 24.65
N ILE A 179 -10.66 16.73 23.65
CA ILE A 179 -10.59 18.19 23.71
C ILE A 179 -11.89 18.83 23.25
N LEU A 180 -12.47 18.36 22.13
CA LEU A 180 -13.58 19.01 21.44
C LEU A 180 -14.96 18.47 21.88
N GLY A 181 -15.02 17.31 22.52
CA GLY A 181 -16.28 16.63 22.83
C GLY A 181 -16.83 15.81 21.67
N SER A 182 -17.80 14.95 21.97
CA SER A 182 -18.42 14.04 20.98
C SER A 182 -19.40 14.74 20.05
N GLU A 183 -19.95 15.87 20.44
CA GLU A 183 -20.82 16.74 19.66
C GLU A 183 -20.10 17.34 18.44
N HIS A 184 -18.78 17.50 18.52
CA HIS A 184 -17.94 18.00 17.44
C HIS A 184 -17.22 16.87 16.70
N TRP A 185 -17.86 15.71 16.52
CA TRP A 185 -17.26 14.52 15.93
C TRP A 185 -16.68 14.74 14.53
N GLN A 186 -17.31 15.60 13.72
CA GLN A 186 -16.79 15.92 12.39
C GLN A 186 -15.47 16.68 12.46
N SER A 187 -15.37 17.65 13.36
CA SER A 187 -14.14 18.43 13.57
C SER A 187 -13.02 17.50 14.07
N ALA A 188 -13.30 16.65 15.05
CA ALA A 188 -12.35 15.70 15.59
C ALA A 188 -11.87 14.68 14.56
N SER A 189 -12.80 14.17 13.73
CA SER A 189 -12.49 13.12 12.75
C SER A 189 -11.86 13.65 11.46
N TYR A 190 -12.14 14.88 11.04
CA TYR A 190 -11.74 15.38 9.72
C TYR A 190 -10.89 16.64 9.77
N ILE A 191 -11.28 17.67 10.56
CA ILE A 191 -10.55 18.95 10.56
C ILE A 191 -9.20 18.80 11.27
N VAL A 192 -9.15 18.17 12.43
CA VAL A 192 -7.88 17.96 13.15
C VAL A 192 -6.89 17.16 12.31
N PRO A 193 -7.22 15.98 11.74
CA PRO A 193 -6.34 15.29 10.81
C PRO A 193 -5.93 16.12 9.59
N ALA A 194 -6.81 16.97 9.05
CA ALA A 194 -6.47 17.88 7.96
C ALA A 194 -5.40 18.90 8.36
N CYS A 195 -5.52 19.51 9.55
CA CYS A 195 -4.49 20.41 10.09
C CYS A 195 -3.14 19.69 10.25
N VAL A 196 -3.15 18.47 10.77
CA VAL A 196 -1.94 17.64 10.88
C VAL A 196 -1.34 17.39 9.50
N ALA A 197 -2.15 17.04 8.49
CA ALA A 197 -1.66 16.81 7.13
C ALA A 197 -1.01 18.06 6.51
N VAL A 198 -1.55 19.26 6.77
CA VAL A 198 -0.95 20.52 6.32
C VAL A 198 0.42 20.74 6.97
N ILE A 199 0.56 20.47 8.28
CA ILE A 199 1.84 20.54 8.97
C ILE A 199 2.86 19.61 8.31
N PHE A 200 2.48 18.37 8.03
CA PHE A 200 3.34 17.41 7.34
C PHE A 200 3.65 17.83 5.89
N ALA A 201 2.71 18.46 5.18
CA ALA A 201 2.98 19.02 3.86
C ALA A 201 4.08 20.09 3.91
N LEU A 202 4.06 20.98 4.91
CA LEU A 202 5.12 21.96 5.15
C LEU A 202 6.45 21.29 5.49
N ILE A 203 6.43 20.26 6.33
CA ILE A 203 7.64 19.46 6.66
C ILE A 203 8.21 18.82 5.38
N VAL A 204 7.36 18.26 4.51
CA VAL A 204 7.78 17.67 3.22
C VAL A 204 8.44 18.73 2.32
N LEU A 205 7.91 19.94 2.26
CA LEU A 205 8.50 21.04 1.47
C LEU A 205 9.87 21.47 2.01
N VAL A 206 10.02 21.55 3.32
CA VAL A 206 11.27 21.98 3.98
C VAL A 206 12.35 20.90 3.93
N LEU A 207 12.01 19.66 4.32
CA LEU A 207 12.95 18.55 4.36
C LEU A 207 13.18 17.93 2.98
N GLY A 208 12.20 17.99 2.09
CA GLY A 208 12.19 17.29 0.83
C GLY A 208 13.34 17.72 -0.10
N LYS A 209 14.03 16.71 -0.63
CA LYS A 209 15.09 16.82 -1.60
C LYS A 209 14.70 16.02 -2.83
N GLY A 210 14.40 16.68 -3.95
CA GLY A 210 13.87 16.03 -5.15
C GLY A 210 14.89 15.10 -5.80
N SER A 211 16.05 15.65 -6.15
CA SER A 211 17.16 14.87 -6.71
C SER A 211 18.51 15.53 -6.36
N PRO A 212 19.63 14.77 -6.41
CA PRO A 212 20.96 15.34 -6.21
C PRO A 212 21.25 16.54 -7.12
N ARG A 213 20.81 16.49 -8.38
CA ARG A 213 21.02 17.58 -9.36
C ARG A 213 20.27 18.87 -9.00
N GLU A 214 19.08 18.75 -8.42
CA GLU A 214 18.31 19.92 -7.95
C GLU A 214 18.97 20.61 -6.76
N GLU A 215 19.76 19.86 -5.98
CA GLU A 215 20.47 20.34 -4.80
C GLU A 215 21.95 20.69 -5.10
N GLY A 216 22.36 20.78 -6.38
CA GLY A 216 23.71 21.13 -6.80
C GLY A 216 24.76 20.04 -6.60
N LEU A 217 24.33 18.80 -6.39
CA LEU A 217 25.17 17.62 -6.26
C LEU A 217 25.31 16.89 -7.61
N PRO A 218 26.42 16.16 -7.85
CA PRO A 218 26.52 15.23 -8.96
C PRO A 218 25.41 14.19 -8.93
N SER A 219 25.01 13.65 -10.10
CA SER A 219 24.03 12.56 -10.13
C SER A 219 24.59 11.30 -9.47
N LEU A 220 23.66 10.43 -9.00
CA LEU A 220 24.04 9.15 -8.39
C LEU A 220 24.98 8.32 -9.29
N GLU A 221 24.73 8.33 -10.59
CA GLU A 221 25.55 7.64 -11.60
C GLU A 221 26.96 8.22 -11.74
N GLN A 222 27.14 9.51 -11.42
CA GLN A 222 28.45 10.17 -11.43
C GLN A 222 29.21 9.90 -10.13
N MET A 223 28.49 9.82 -9.00
CA MET A 223 29.11 9.55 -7.69
C MET A 223 29.44 8.06 -7.50
N MET A 224 28.71 7.16 -8.18
CA MET A 224 28.86 5.70 -8.09
C MET A 224 28.92 5.10 -9.50
N PRO A 225 30.10 5.09 -10.15
CA PRO A 225 30.29 4.57 -11.51
C PRO A 225 29.89 3.10 -11.69
N GLU A 226 29.92 2.32 -10.59
CA GLU A 226 29.46 0.90 -10.57
C GLU A 226 27.97 0.77 -10.96
N GLU A 227 27.15 1.76 -10.67
CA GLU A 227 25.75 1.79 -11.10
C GLU A 227 25.60 1.84 -12.62
N LYS A 228 26.55 2.47 -13.34
CA LYS A 228 26.60 2.47 -14.81
C LYS A 228 26.90 1.09 -15.39
N ILE A 229 27.77 0.32 -14.73
CA ILE A 229 28.20 -1.01 -15.18
C ILE A 229 27.04 -2.00 -15.01
N VAL A 230 26.31 -1.91 -13.88
CA VAL A 230 25.13 -2.75 -13.63
C VAL A 230 23.99 -2.49 -14.65
N LEU A 231 23.87 -1.27 -15.14
CA LEU A 231 22.94 -0.93 -16.24
C LEU A 231 23.34 -1.56 -17.58
N LYS A 232 24.66 -1.71 -17.84
CA LYS A 232 25.19 -2.30 -19.08
C LYS A 232 25.27 -3.83 -19.02
N THR A 233 25.55 -4.41 -17.84
CA THR A 233 25.82 -5.86 -17.67
C THR A 233 24.59 -6.68 -17.31
N LYS A 234 23.54 -6.11 -16.70
CA LYS A 234 22.26 -6.78 -16.69
C LYS A 234 21.65 -6.67 -18.09
N ASN A 235 21.89 -7.68 -18.90
CA ASN A 235 20.95 -8.10 -19.93
C ASN A 235 19.59 -8.38 -19.24
N THR A 236 18.91 -7.33 -18.80
CA THR A 236 17.47 -7.37 -18.62
C THR A 236 16.97 -7.78 -19.98
N ALA A 237 16.29 -8.93 -20.06
CA ALA A 237 15.67 -9.37 -21.29
C ALA A 237 14.99 -8.14 -21.90
N LYS A 238 15.56 -7.60 -23.00
CA LYS A 238 14.97 -6.44 -23.67
C LYS A 238 13.61 -6.89 -24.15
N ALA A 239 12.60 -6.05 -24.00
CA ALA A 239 11.36 -6.27 -24.72
C ALA A 239 11.72 -6.50 -26.18
N PRO A 240 11.08 -7.45 -26.85
CA PRO A 240 11.26 -7.62 -28.31
C PRO A 240 11.07 -6.27 -28.99
N GLU A 241 12.04 -5.84 -29.81
CA GLU A 241 12.13 -4.47 -30.37
C GLU A 241 10.86 -4.01 -31.11
N ASN A 242 10.01 -4.96 -31.51
CA ASN A 242 8.79 -4.71 -32.29
C ASN A 242 7.48 -4.86 -31.47
N MET A 243 7.51 -5.00 -30.14
CA MET A 243 6.30 -5.15 -29.33
C MET A 243 5.87 -3.84 -28.66
N SER A 244 4.62 -3.43 -28.91
CA SER A 244 4.01 -2.32 -28.17
C SER A 244 3.73 -2.71 -26.71
N ALA A 245 3.55 -1.70 -25.81
CA ALA A 245 3.19 -1.93 -24.40
C ALA A 245 1.91 -2.77 -24.25
N TRP A 246 0.94 -2.60 -25.14
CA TRP A 246 -0.28 -3.40 -25.16
C TRP A 246 -0.02 -4.87 -25.55
N GLN A 247 0.85 -5.12 -26.52
CA GLN A 247 1.22 -6.47 -26.90
C GLN A 247 1.96 -7.20 -25.79
N ILE A 248 2.88 -6.49 -25.08
CA ILE A 248 3.56 -7.02 -23.89
C ILE A 248 2.54 -7.39 -22.82
N PHE A 249 1.62 -6.47 -22.50
CA PHE A 249 0.57 -6.70 -21.51
C PHE A 249 -0.31 -7.89 -21.88
N ASN A 250 -0.79 -7.94 -23.13
CA ASN A 250 -1.64 -9.03 -23.58
C ASN A 250 -0.93 -10.39 -23.58
N THR A 251 0.31 -10.44 -24.08
CA THR A 251 1.03 -11.72 -24.28
C THR A 251 1.58 -12.27 -22.96
N TYR A 252 2.21 -11.44 -22.12
CA TYR A 252 2.94 -11.90 -20.94
C TYR A 252 2.15 -11.78 -19.64
N VAL A 253 1.05 -11.03 -19.64
CA VAL A 253 0.24 -10.80 -18.43
C VAL A 253 -1.17 -11.35 -18.59
N LEU A 254 -1.97 -10.87 -19.55
CA LEU A 254 -3.37 -11.31 -19.69
C LEU A 254 -3.51 -12.79 -20.08
N ARG A 255 -2.60 -13.33 -20.89
CA ARG A 255 -2.59 -14.76 -21.28
C ARG A 255 -1.90 -15.66 -20.26
N SER A 256 -1.23 -15.09 -19.26
CA SER A 256 -0.52 -15.85 -18.21
C SER A 256 -1.48 -16.30 -17.12
N LYS A 257 -1.74 -17.60 -16.99
CA LYS A 257 -2.52 -18.18 -15.87
C LYS A 257 -1.93 -17.80 -14.52
N ASN A 258 -0.60 -17.78 -14.41
CA ASN A 258 0.09 -17.45 -13.18
C ASN A 258 -0.11 -15.97 -12.76
N ALA A 259 -0.18 -15.05 -13.74
CA ALA A 259 -0.49 -13.65 -13.45
C ALA A 259 -1.93 -13.48 -12.91
N TRP A 260 -2.88 -14.27 -13.39
CA TRP A 260 -4.24 -14.29 -12.85
C TRP A 260 -4.32 -14.92 -11.47
N TYR A 261 -3.65 -16.05 -11.24
CA TYR A 261 -3.66 -16.69 -9.91
C TYR A 261 -3.11 -15.76 -8.84
N ILE A 262 -1.98 -15.09 -9.10
CA ILE A 262 -1.40 -14.16 -8.11
C ILE A 262 -2.25 -12.89 -7.94
N SER A 263 -2.93 -12.43 -8.99
CA SER A 263 -3.86 -11.31 -8.90
C SER A 263 -5.08 -11.67 -8.04
N LEU A 264 -5.60 -12.89 -8.16
CA LEU A 264 -6.72 -13.39 -7.34
C LEU A 264 -6.30 -13.63 -5.89
N VAL A 265 -5.05 -14.09 -5.63
CA VAL A 265 -4.51 -14.11 -4.26
C VAL A 265 -4.64 -12.71 -3.64
N ASP A 266 -4.18 -11.68 -4.35
CA ASP A 266 -4.17 -10.32 -3.82
C ASP A 266 -5.59 -9.73 -3.69
N VAL A 267 -6.53 -10.10 -4.56
CA VAL A 267 -7.96 -9.76 -4.41
C VAL A 267 -8.49 -10.24 -3.06
N PHE A 268 -8.27 -11.50 -2.71
CA PHE A 268 -8.80 -12.05 -1.46
C PHE A 268 -8.02 -11.57 -0.22
N VAL A 269 -6.72 -11.33 -0.34
CA VAL A 269 -5.93 -10.67 0.71
C VAL A 269 -6.49 -9.28 1.00
N TYR A 270 -6.77 -8.49 -0.03
CA TYR A 270 -7.33 -7.14 0.11
C TYR A 270 -8.76 -7.16 0.65
N MET A 271 -9.56 -8.14 0.22
CA MET A 271 -10.90 -8.36 0.75
C MET A 271 -10.88 -8.57 2.28
N VAL A 272 -10.01 -9.46 2.77
CA VAL A 272 -9.89 -9.73 4.21
C VAL A 272 -9.31 -8.51 4.94
N ARG A 273 -8.25 -7.90 4.40
CA ARG A 273 -7.61 -6.73 4.99
C ARG A 273 -8.59 -5.57 5.16
N PHE A 274 -9.23 -5.16 4.05
CA PHE A 274 -10.15 -4.01 4.09
C PHE A 274 -11.46 -4.34 4.77
N GLY A 275 -11.91 -5.60 4.72
CA GLY A 275 -13.03 -6.07 5.52
C GLY A 275 -12.78 -5.93 7.00
N MET A 276 -11.59 -6.32 7.47
CA MET A 276 -11.23 -6.14 8.88
C MET A 276 -11.08 -4.67 9.26
N ILE A 277 -10.20 -3.93 8.59
CA ILE A 277 -9.85 -2.57 9.02
C ILE A 277 -11.01 -1.58 8.89
N SER A 278 -11.83 -1.68 7.84
CA SER A 278 -12.93 -0.74 7.61
C SER A 278 -14.11 -0.96 8.58
N TRP A 279 -14.31 -2.19 9.01
CA TRP A 279 -15.45 -2.53 9.86
C TRP A 279 -15.10 -2.69 11.34
N LEU A 280 -13.77 -2.73 11.68
CA LEU A 280 -13.30 -2.85 13.05
C LEU A 280 -13.89 -1.76 13.99
N PRO A 281 -13.89 -0.45 13.64
CA PRO A 281 -14.41 0.56 14.55
C PRO A 281 -15.90 0.37 14.87
N ILE A 282 -16.73 0.17 13.84
CA ILE A 282 -18.17 -0.05 14.03
C ILE A 282 -18.40 -1.33 14.86
N TYR A 283 -17.74 -2.44 14.50
CA TYR A 283 -17.93 -3.72 15.19
C TYR A 283 -17.57 -3.64 16.66
N LEU A 284 -16.45 -3.03 17.00
CA LEU A 284 -16.00 -2.91 18.40
C LEU A 284 -16.95 -2.02 19.23
N LEU A 285 -17.41 -0.90 18.67
CA LEU A 285 -18.28 0.01 19.37
C LEU A 285 -19.72 -0.51 19.47
N THR A 286 -20.30 -1.03 18.38
CA THR A 286 -21.73 -1.36 18.32
C THR A 286 -22.06 -2.80 18.75
N VAL A 287 -21.13 -3.74 18.57
CA VAL A 287 -21.37 -5.17 18.87
C VAL A 287 -20.64 -5.61 20.13
N LYS A 288 -19.39 -5.19 20.29
CA LYS A 288 -18.58 -5.52 21.48
C LYS A 288 -18.74 -4.52 22.61
N HIS A 289 -19.41 -3.38 22.36
CA HIS A 289 -19.68 -2.31 23.31
C HIS A 289 -18.40 -1.78 23.99
N PHE A 290 -17.28 -1.74 23.26
CA PHE A 290 -16.04 -1.18 23.75
C PHE A 290 -16.10 0.36 23.79
N SER A 291 -15.29 0.96 24.67
CA SER A 291 -15.15 2.41 24.67
C SER A 291 -14.39 2.91 23.43
N LYS A 292 -14.47 4.20 23.16
CA LYS A 292 -13.75 4.84 22.02
C LYS A 292 -12.24 4.68 22.15
N GLU A 293 -11.73 4.75 23.38
CA GLU A 293 -10.32 4.56 23.71
C GLU A 293 -9.89 3.11 23.46
N GLN A 294 -10.70 2.16 23.88
CA GLN A 294 -10.45 0.73 23.68
C GLN A 294 -10.45 0.37 22.19
N MET A 295 -11.41 0.90 21.42
CA MET A 295 -11.45 0.75 19.97
C MET A 295 -10.20 1.37 19.31
N SER A 296 -9.80 2.58 19.73
CA SER A 296 -8.62 3.26 19.19
C SER A 296 -7.33 2.47 19.45
N VAL A 297 -7.19 1.87 20.63
CA VAL A 297 -6.07 0.98 20.98
C VAL A 297 -6.05 -0.27 20.11
N ALA A 298 -7.19 -0.93 19.90
CA ALA A 298 -7.27 -2.11 19.04
C ALA A 298 -6.95 -1.79 17.57
N PHE A 299 -7.41 -0.63 17.07
CA PHE A 299 -7.12 -0.15 15.73
C PHE A 299 -5.61 0.17 15.53
N LEU A 300 -5.01 0.83 16.52
CA LEU A 300 -3.57 1.11 16.53
C LEU A 300 -2.76 -0.19 16.46
N PHE A 301 -3.08 -1.16 17.32
CA PHE A 301 -2.36 -2.42 17.35
C PHE A 301 -2.58 -3.26 16.08
N PHE A 302 -3.76 -3.21 15.45
CA PHE A 302 -4.00 -3.84 14.16
C PHE A 302 -3.00 -3.34 13.09
N GLU A 303 -2.78 -2.03 13.00
CA GLU A 303 -1.87 -1.44 12.01
C GLU A 303 -0.39 -1.62 12.40
N TRP A 304 -0.02 -1.41 13.66
CA TRP A 304 1.37 -1.44 14.08
C TRP A 304 1.95 -2.84 14.19
N ALA A 305 1.14 -3.83 14.51
CA ALA A 305 1.58 -5.23 14.53
C ALA A 305 2.05 -5.73 13.14
N ALA A 306 1.64 -5.07 12.06
CA ALA A 306 2.10 -5.34 10.70
C ALA A 306 3.56 -4.95 10.44
N ILE A 307 4.14 -4.07 11.25
CA ILE A 307 5.49 -3.55 11.00
C ILE A 307 6.56 -4.65 11.04
N PRO A 308 6.70 -5.42 12.12
CA PRO A 308 7.72 -6.47 12.19
C PRO A 308 7.47 -7.59 11.17
N SER A 309 6.22 -7.97 10.92
CA SER A 309 5.89 -9.05 9.99
C SER A 309 6.23 -8.70 8.54
N THR A 310 5.98 -7.47 8.12
CA THR A 310 6.33 -6.99 6.77
C THR A 310 7.84 -7.02 6.54
N LEU A 311 8.63 -6.62 7.53
CA LEU A 311 10.09 -6.64 7.46
C LEU A 311 10.65 -8.07 7.42
N LEU A 312 10.05 -8.98 8.18
CA LEU A 312 10.51 -10.35 8.31
C LEU A 312 9.99 -11.28 7.22
N ALA A 313 8.89 -10.94 6.54
CA ALA A 313 8.21 -11.80 5.58
C ALA A 313 9.13 -12.34 4.48
N GLY A 314 9.97 -11.47 3.90
CA GLY A 314 10.93 -11.86 2.86
C GLY A 314 11.98 -12.82 3.40
N TRP A 315 12.61 -12.46 4.52
CA TRP A 315 13.65 -13.30 5.16
C TRP A 315 13.08 -14.66 5.59
N LEU A 316 11.90 -14.68 6.18
CA LEU A 316 11.24 -15.91 6.61
C LEU A 316 10.92 -16.84 5.43
N SER A 317 10.42 -16.25 4.33
CA SER A 317 10.15 -16.97 3.07
C SER A 317 11.43 -17.58 2.49
N ASP A 318 12.54 -16.83 2.49
CA ASP A 318 13.82 -17.29 1.96
C ASP A 318 14.42 -18.39 2.83
N LYS A 319 14.42 -18.23 4.16
CA LYS A 319 15.04 -19.16 5.10
C LYS A 319 14.25 -20.45 5.29
N LEU A 320 12.91 -20.36 5.48
CA LEU A 320 12.09 -21.54 5.79
C LEU A 320 11.61 -22.28 4.54
N PHE A 321 11.36 -21.56 3.44
CA PHE A 321 10.75 -22.12 2.24
C PHE A 321 11.63 -22.03 1.00
N LYS A 322 12.95 -21.79 1.17
CA LYS A 322 13.94 -21.73 0.08
C LYS A 322 13.53 -20.76 -1.04
N GLY A 323 12.98 -19.60 -0.67
CA GLY A 323 12.51 -18.58 -1.61
C GLY A 323 11.12 -18.83 -2.21
N ARG A 324 10.44 -19.92 -1.86
CA ARG A 324 9.06 -20.17 -2.28
C ARG A 324 8.10 -19.29 -1.48
N ARG A 325 7.38 -18.40 -2.15
CA ARG A 325 6.60 -17.34 -1.51
C ARG A 325 5.25 -17.81 -0.96
N MET A 326 4.53 -18.62 -1.74
CA MET A 326 3.15 -18.97 -1.44
C MET A 326 2.94 -19.89 -0.23
N PRO A 327 3.83 -20.84 0.12
CA PRO A 327 3.63 -21.68 1.32
C PRO A 327 3.51 -20.85 2.61
N LEU A 328 4.37 -19.83 2.79
CA LEU A 328 4.27 -18.95 3.96
C LEU A 328 2.96 -18.13 3.93
N ALA A 329 2.56 -17.65 2.75
CA ALA A 329 1.27 -16.94 2.59
C ALA A 329 0.07 -17.82 2.98
N MET A 330 0.06 -19.10 2.57
CA MET A 330 -1.00 -20.06 2.95
C MET A 330 -1.07 -20.27 4.46
N ILE A 331 0.09 -20.43 5.13
CA ILE A 331 0.15 -20.59 6.59
C ILE A 331 -0.40 -19.35 7.29
N CYS A 332 0.02 -18.16 6.84
CA CYS A 332 -0.50 -16.90 7.41
C CYS A 332 -2.02 -16.79 7.23
N MET A 333 -2.56 -17.12 6.06
CA MET A 333 -4.01 -17.08 5.82
C MET A 333 -4.77 -18.11 6.67
N ALA A 334 -4.23 -19.31 6.88
CA ALA A 334 -4.82 -20.31 7.75
C ALA A 334 -4.84 -19.84 9.23
N LEU A 335 -3.77 -19.21 9.69
CA LEU A 335 -3.71 -18.61 11.03
C LEU A 335 -4.70 -17.44 11.16
N ILE A 336 -4.83 -16.58 10.13
CA ILE A 336 -5.83 -15.51 10.09
C ILE A 336 -7.24 -16.09 10.22
N PHE A 337 -7.54 -17.21 9.57
CA PHE A 337 -8.85 -17.88 9.69
C PHE A 337 -9.18 -18.21 11.14
N VAL A 338 -8.23 -18.81 11.86
CA VAL A 338 -8.39 -19.16 13.29
C VAL A 338 -8.52 -17.89 14.15
N CYS A 339 -7.66 -16.88 13.90
CA CYS A 339 -7.72 -15.62 14.64
C CYS A 339 -9.02 -14.85 14.38
N LEU A 340 -9.58 -14.94 13.18
CA LEU A 340 -10.85 -14.32 12.84
C LEU A 340 -12.02 -14.95 13.64
N ILE A 341 -12.01 -16.27 13.83
CA ILE A 341 -12.96 -16.96 14.70
C ILE A 341 -12.79 -16.51 16.16
N GLY A 342 -11.56 -16.44 16.63
CA GLY A 342 -11.25 -15.93 17.97
C GLY A 342 -11.72 -14.48 18.18
N TYR A 343 -11.44 -13.59 17.21
CA TYR A 343 -11.90 -12.19 17.22
C TYR A 343 -13.42 -12.09 17.30
N TRP A 344 -14.11 -12.91 16.52
CA TRP A 344 -15.57 -12.91 16.47
C TRP A 344 -16.20 -13.44 17.78
N LYS A 345 -15.69 -14.56 18.32
CA LYS A 345 -16.28 -15.25 19.47
C LYS A 345 -15.88 -14.67 20.83
N SER A 346 -14.73 -14.00 20.92
CA SER A 346 -14.24 -13.44 22.19
C SER A 346 -15.03 -12.20 22.61
N GLU A 347 -15.26 -12.06 23.92
CA GLU A 347 -15.90 -10.89 24.52
C GLU A 347 -14.88 -10.06 25.32
N SER A 348 -13.76 -10.65 25.70
CA SER A 348 -12.69 -9.97 26.43
C SER A 348 -11.97 -8.96 25.54
N LEU A 349 -11.85 -7.72 26.02
CA LEU A 349 -11.07 -6.65 25.35
C LEU A 349 -9.67 -7.12 24.96
N LEU A 350 -8.96 -7.75 25.90
CA LEU A 350 -7.61 -8.24 25.65
C LEU A 350 -7.56 -9.23 24.51
N MET A 351 -8.43 -10.25 24.53
CA MET A 351 -8.45 -11.28 23.48
C MET A 351 -8.86 -10.73 22.13
N VAL A 352 -9.88 -9.87 22.07
CA VAL A 352 -10.31 -9.21 20.82
C VAL A 352 -9.17 -8.36 20.24
N THR A 353 -8.46 -7.59 21.07
CA THR A 353 -7.33 -6.78 20.64
C THR A 353 -6.15 -7.64 20.17
N VAL A 354 -5.84 -8.73 20.87
CA VAL A 354 -4.78 -9.66 20.48
C VAL A 354 -5.10 -10.34 19.17
N PHE A 355 -6.33 -10.82 18.96
CA PHE A 355 -6.73 -11.42 17.68
C PHE A 355 -6.73 -10.40 16.55
N ALA A 356 -7.24 -9.19 16.78
CA ALA A 356 -7.18 -8.11 15.79
C ALA A 356 -5.73 -7.76 15.40
N ALA A 357 -4.85 -7.59 16.38
CA ALA A 357 -3.43 -7.32 16.16
C ALA A 357 -2.73 -8.47 15.43
N THR A 358 -3.08 -9.73 15.75
CA THR A 358 -2.52 -10.90 15.07
C THR A 358 -2.98 -10.97 13.61
N VAL A 359 -4.25 -10.69 13.34
CA VAL A 359 -4.74 -10.57 11.95
C VAL A 359 -4.00 -9.44 11.24
N GLY A 360 -3.86 -8.27 11.86
CA GLY A 360 -3.10 -7.14 11.33
C GLY A 360 -1.64 -7.50 11.04
N CYS A 361 -0.98 -8.21 11.97
CA CYS A 361 0.39 -8.70 11.78
C CYS A 361 0.51 -9.63 10.56
N LEU A 362 -0.38 -10.59 10.44
CA LEU A 362 -0.26 -11.66 9.45
C LEU A 362 -0.72 -11.26 8.05
N ILE A 363 -1.72 -10.36 7.90
CA ILE A 363 -2.35 -10.07 6.60
C ILE A 363 -1.41 -9.35 5.62
N TYR A 364 -0.42 -8.61 6.12
CA TYR A 364 0.56 -7.93 5.27
C TYR A 364 1.63 -8.88 4.71
N VAL A 365 1.81 -10.07 5.31
CA VAL A 365 2.75 -11.08 4.83
C VAL A 365 2.34 -11.60 3.44
N PRO A 366 1.13 -12.19 3.24
CA PRO A 366 0.70 -12.63 1.91
C PRO A 366 0.64 -11.47 0.90
N GLN A 367 0.26 -10.25 1.30
CA GLN A 367 0.27 -9.08 0.44
C GLN A 367 1.69 -8.76 -0.08
N PHE A 368 2.69 -8.77 0.79
CA PHE A 368 4.08 -8.54 0.42
C PHE A 368 4.61 -9.67 -0.47
N LEU A 369 4.37 -10.92 -0.08
CA LEU A 369 4.84 -12.10 -0.82
C LEU A 369 4.18 -12.21 -2.20
N ALA A 370 2.92 -11.83 -2.35
CA ALA A 370 2.27 -11.72 -3.65
C ALA A 370 2.95 -10.69 -4.56
N SER A 371 3.43 -9.58 -3.98
CA SER A 371 4.18 -8.56 -4.73
C SER A 371 5.51 -9.10 -5.24
N VAL A 372 6.24 -9.84 -4.40
CA VAL A 372 7.50 -10.48 -4.79
C VAL A 372 7.28 -11.57 -5.84
N GLN A 373 6.30 -12.45 -5.61
CA GLN A 373 5.93 -13.52 -6.56
C GLN A 373 5.57 -12.95 -7.94
N THR A 374 4.86 -11.81 -8.01
CA THR A 374 4.52 -11.16 -9.28
C THR A 374 5.76 -10.83 -10.10
N MET A 375 6.84 -10.39 -9.46
CA MET A 375 8.10 -10.07 -10.14
C MET A 375 8.86 -11.32 -10.61
N GLU A 376 8.61 -12.47 -9.99
CA GLU A 376 9.30 -13.73 -10.27
C GLU A 376 8.66 -14.54 -11.41
N ILE A 377 7.34 -14.37 -11.63
CA ILE A 377 6.57 -15.17 -12.61
C ILE A 377 6.52 -14.57 -14.02
N VAL A 378 6.87 -13.29 -14.19
CA VAL A 378 6.88 -12.62 -15.50
C VAL A 378 8.30 -12.16 -15.86
N PRO A 379 8.59 -11.98 -17.19
CA PRO A 379 9.85 -11.36 -17.61
C PRO A 379 10.00 -9.94 -17.06
N SER A 380 11.24 -9.49 -16.84
CA SER A 380 11.56 -8.20 -16.23
C SER A 380 10.91 -7.00 -16.92
N PHE A 381 10.77 -7.03 -18.25
CA PHE A 381 10.13 -5.99 -19.05
C PHE A 381 8.59 -5.96 -18.91
N ALA A 382 7.95 -7.03 -18.38
CA ALA A 382 6.51 -7.12 -18.17
C ALA A 382 6.08 -6.94 -16.70
N VAL A 383 7.03 -6.79 -15.77
CA VAL A 383 6.77 -6.66 -14.32
C VAL A 383 5.85 -5.49 -14.01
N GLY A 384 6.08 -4.33 -14.61
CA GLY A 384 5.23 -3.15 -14.38
C GLY A 384 3.77 -3.40 -14.75
N SER A 385 3.54 -4.06 -15.89
CA SER A 385 2.20 -4.43 -16.36
C SER A 385 1.52 -5.47 -15.46
N ALA A 386 2.27 -6.46 -14.96
CA ALA A 386 1.75 -7.48 -14.06
C ALA A 386 1.39 -6.90 -12.68
N VAL A 387 2.24 -6.02 -12.13
CA VAL A 387 1.96 -5.28 -10.90
C VAL A 387 0.75 -4.37 -11.07
N GLY A 388 0.61 -3.74 -12.26
CA GLY A 388 -0.54 -2.94 -12.62
C GLY A 388 -1.85 -3.74 -12.59
N LEU A 389 -1.91 -4.90 -13.27
CA LEU A 389 -3.07 -5.79 -13.25
C LEU A 389 -3.42 -6.23 -11.83
N ARG A 390 -2.42 -6.71 -11.08
CA ARG A 390 -2.62 -7.15 -9.70
C ARG A 390 -3.19 -6.03 -8.83
N GLY A 391 -2.59 -4.83 -8.89
CA GLY A 391 -3.07 -3.68 -8.12
C GLY A 391 -4.49 -3.23 -8.51
N PHE A 392 -4.80 -3.22 -9.82
CA PHE A 392 -6.14 -2.95 -10.32
C PHE A 392 -7.17 -3.94 -9.74
N MET A 393 -6.90 -5.23 -9.85
CA MET A 393 -7.76 -6.29 -9.34
C MET A 393 -7.96 -6.18 -7.82
N SER A 394 -6.89 -5.93 -7.08
CA SER A 394 -6.92 -5.84 -5.61
C SER A 394 -7.77 -4.69 -5.10
N TYR A 395 -7.62 -3.50 -5.70
CA TYR A 395 -8.39 -2.33 -5.24
C TYR A 395 -9.82 -2.32 -5.73
N ILE A 396 -10.07 -2.68 -7.00
CA ILE A 396 -11.42 -2.61 -7.57
C ILE A 396 -12.29 -3.77 -7.06
N PHE A 397 -11.76 -4.98 -7.09
CA PHE A 397 -12.55 -6.14 -6.66
C PHE A 397 -12.29 -6.47 -5.18
N GLY A 398 -11.03 -6.62 -4.77
CA GLY A 398 -10.70 -7.05 -3.41
C GLY A 398 -11.18 -6.08 -2.35
N ALA A 399 -10.82 -4.80 -2.46
CA ALA A 399 -11.25 -3.80 -1.51
C ALA A 399 -12.78 -3.61 -1.49
N SER A 400 -13.44 -3.63 -2.66
CA SER A 400 -14.90 -3.50 -2.75
C SER A 400 -15.65 -4.70 -2.15
N LEU A 401 -15.13 -5.92 -2.32
CA LEU A 401 -15.69 -7.10 -1.64
C LEU A 401 -15.55 -6.98 -0.12
N GLY A 402 -14.41 -6.51 0.38
CA GLY A 402 -14.18 -6.31 1.81
C GLY A 402 -14.97 -5.15 2.41
N THR A 403 -15.33 -4.13 1.65
CA THR A 403 -16.04 -2.96 2.15
C THR A 403 -17.51 -2.97 1.79
N SER A 404 -17.87 -2.85 0.50
CA SER A 404 -19.28 -2.78 0.07
C SER A 404 -20.03 -4.08 0.27
N LEU A 405 -19.50 -5.22 -0.23
CA LEU A 405 -20.21 -6.49 -0.10
C LEU A 405 -20.32 -6.92 1.35
N PHE A 406 -19.29 -6.66 2.17
CA PHE A 406 -19.37 -6.89 3.61
C PHE A 406 -20.50 -6.08 4.24
N GLY A 407 -20.64 -4.78 3.90
CA GLY A 407 -21.73 -3.94 4.37
C GLY A 407 -23.11 -4.47 3.98
N VAL A 408 -23.29 -4.90 2.73
CA VAL A 408 -24.54 -5.54 2.27
C VAL A 408 -24.84 -6.81 3.06
N MET A 409 -23.81 -7.62 3.35
CA MET A 409 -23.99 -8.83 4.15
C MET A 409 -24.39 -8.50 5.59
N VAL A 410 -23.83 -7.45 6.18
CA VAL A 410 -24.21 -6.98 7.53
C VAL A 410 -25.64 -6.49 7.56
N ASP A 411 -26.09 -5.70 6.58
CA ASP A 411 -27.46 -5.19 6.53
C ASP A 411 -28.49 -6.31 6.32
N LYS A 412 -28.17 -7.34 5.51
CA LYS A 412 -29.10 -8.43 5.18
C LYS A 412 -29.08 -9.60 6.14
N LEU A 413 -27.90 -9.98 6.62
CA LEU A 413 -27.66 -11.21 7.40
C LEU A 413 -27.08 -10.93 8.79
N GLY A 414 -26.87 -9.64 9.13
CA GLY A 414 -26.14 -9.27 10.34
C GLY A 414 -24.64 -9.55 10.23
N TRP A 415 -23.94 -9.34 11.31
CA TRP A 415 -22.48 -9.49 11.39
C TRP A 415 -21.98 -10.89 11.03
N TYR A 416 -22.81 -11.94 11.24
CA TYR A 416 -22.50 -13.30 10.81
C TYR A 416 -22.21 -13.39 9.30
N GLY A 417 -23.03 -12.72 8.49
CA GLY A 417 -22.84 -12.67 7.04
C GLY A 417 -21.50 -12.07 6.63
N GLY A 418 -21.09 -10.98 7.30
CA GLY A 418 -19.79 -10.35 7.08
C GLY A 418 -18.62 -11.28 7.42
N PHE A 419 -18.66 -11.95 8.58
CA PHE A 419 -17.61 -12.91 8.97
C PHE A 419 -17.55 -14.12 8.04
N TYR A 420 -18.68 -14.70 7.64
CA TYR A 420 -18.70 -15.80 6.67
C TYR A 420 -18.13 -15.39 5.32
N LEU A 421 -18.40 -14.15 4.87
CA LEU A 421 -17.80 -13.61 3.66
C LEU A 421 -16.27 -13.57 3.76
N LEU A 422 -15.71 -13.07 4.87
CA LEU A 422 -14.26 -13.03 5.07
C LEU A 422 -13.65 -14.43 5.16
N MET A 423 -14.30 -15.36 5.86
CA MET A 423 -13.83 -16.75 5.95
C MET A 423 -13.82 -17.43 4.59
N GLY A 424 -14.86 -17.24 3.78
CA GLY A 424 -14.90 -17.71 2.39
C GLY A 424 -13.76 -17.11 1.55
N GLY A 425 -13.49 -15.82 1.72
CA GLY A 425 -12.36 -15.14 1.07
C GLY A 425 -11.00 -15.71 1.46
N ILE A 426 -10.81 -16.07 2.74
CA ILE A 426 -9.58 -16.73 3.20
C ILE A 426 -9.40 -18.10 2.53
N VAL A 427 -10.45 -18.89 2.45
CA VAL A 427 -10.41 -20.22 1.78
C VAL A 427 -10.06 -20.06 0.30
N CYS A 428 -10.71 -19.13 -0.40
CA CYS A 428 -10.37 -18.80 -1.79
C CYS A 428 -8.93 -18.34 -1.93
N CYS A 429 -8.43 -17.48 -1.02
CA CYS A 429 -7.05 -17.04 -1.01
C CYS A 429 -6.07 -18.21 -0.91
N ILE A 430 -6.30 -19.14 0.03
CA ILE A 430 -5.46 -20.34 0.19
C ILE A 430 -5.45 -21.18 -1.09
N LEU A 431 -6.61 -21.38 -1.71
CA LEU A 431 -6.73 -22.09 -2.98
C LEU A 431 -5.88 -21.43 -4.09
N PHE A 432 -6.01 -20.11 -4.27
CA PHE A 432 -5.24 -19.40 -5.30
C PHE A 432 -3.75 -19.30 -4.95
N CYS A 433 -3.37 -19.23 -3.67
CA CYS A 433 -1.97 -19.38 -3.25
C CYS A 433 -1.41 -20.74 -3.66
N TYR A 434 -2.17 -21.82 -3.47
CA TYR A 434 -1.77 -23.16 -3.89
C TYR A 434 -1.62 -23.26 -5.41
N LEU A 435 -2.57 -22.75 -6.19
CA LEU A 435 -2.49 -22.74 -7.66
C LEU A 435 -1.30 -21.90 -8.16
N SER A 436 -1.08 -20.72 -7.58
CA SER A 436 0.08 -19.87 -7.89
C SER A 436 1.41 -20.55 -7.53
N HIS A 437 1.44 -21.27 -6.40
CA HIS A 437 2.63 -22.06 -6.01
C HIS A 437 2.94 -23.15 -7.02
N ARG A 438 1.95 -23.94 -7.43
CA ARG A 438 2.13 -24.98 -8.45
C ARG A 438 2.59 -24.40 -9.78
N GLY A 439 1.98 -23.30 -10.22
CA GLY A 439 2.37 -22.62 -11.46
C GLY A 439 3.80 -22.07 -11.43
N ALA A 440 4.26 -21.57 -10.27
CA ALA A 440 5.65 -21.13 -10.10
C ALA A 440 6.65 -22.30 -10.17
N LEU A 441 6.33 -23.44 -9.55
CA LEU A 441 7.16 -24.64 -9.64
C LEU A 441 7.27 -25.19 -11.06
N GLU A 442 6.18 -25.12 -11.82
CA GLU A 442 6.16 -25.54 -13.22
C GLU A 442 7.04 -24.64 -14.09
N LEU A 443 6.98 -23.32 -13.89
CA LEU A 443 7.88 -22.37 -14.54
C LEU A 443 9.36 -22.61 -14.19
N GLU A 444 9.64 -22.91 -12.94
CA GLU A 444 11.00 -23.22 -12.47
C GLU A 444 11.55 -24.46 -13.18
N ARG A 445 10.75 -25.55 -13.26
CA ARG A 445 11.11 -26.77 -14.00
C ARG A 445 11.34 -26.52 -15.49
N GLN A 446 10.48 -25.74 -16.12
CA GLN A 446 10.64 -25.38 -17.54
C GLN A 446 11.94 -24.59 -17.78
N ARG A 447 12.30 -23.66 -16.90
CA ARG A 447 13.57 -22.91 -16.97
C ARG A 447 14.78 -23.81 -16.79
N GLN A 448 14.74 -24.76 -15.84
CA GLN A 448 15.84 -25.73 -15.62
C GLN A 448 16.01 -26.65 -16.83
N ASN A 449 14.93 -27.18 -17.41
CA ASN A 449 15.00 -28.02 -18.60
C ASN A 449 15.54 -27.25 -19.82
N ALA A 450 15.17 -25.99 -20.00
CA ALA A 450 15.68 -25.15 -21.07
C ALA A 450 17.19 -24.90 -20.93
N LEU A 451 17.69 -24.67 -19.72
CA LEU A 451 19.12 -24.52 -19.45
C LEU A 451 19.90 -25.82 -19.74
N HIS A 452 19.39 -26.96 -19.26
CA HIS A 452 20.01 -28.26 -19.50
C HIS A 452 20.11 -28.61 -21.01
N ASN A 453 19.06 -28.27 -21.77
CA ASN A 453 19.06 -28.46 -23.23
C ASN A 453 20.07 -27.53 -23.93
N GLN A 454 20.26 -26.29 -23.47
CA GLN A 454 21.28 -25.39 -24.00
C GLN A 454 22.70 -25.88 -23.73
N ASP A 455 22.98 -26.37 -22.51
CA ASP A 455 24.27 -26.91 -22.14
C ASP A 455 24.60 -28.17 -22.94
N SER A 456 23.62 -29.04 -23.18
CA SER A 456 23.82 -30.27 -24.00
C SER A 456 24.04 -29.95 -25.49
N LEU A 457 23.43 -28.90 -26.05
CA LEU A 457 23.68 -28.44 -27.41
C LEU A 457 25.10 -27.85 -27.57
N GLN A 458 25.53 -27.03 -26.60
CA GLN A 458 26.90 -26.47 -26.60
C GLN A 458 27.99 -27.52 -26.48
N LEU A 459 27.74 -28.59 -25.72
CA LEU A 459 28.67 -29.72 -25.61
C LEU A 459 28.71 -30.58 -26.90
N ALA A 460 27.58 -30.69 -27.63
CA ALA A 460 27.52 -31.38 -28.91
C ALA A 460 28.20 -30.57 -30.04
N ASP A 461 28.13 -29.24 -30.02
CA ASP A 461 28.80 -28.37 -30.97
C ASP A 461 30.33 -28.23 -30.71
N ALA A 462 30.80 -28.62 -29.55
CA ALA A 462 32.19 -28.57 -29.17
C ALA A 462 32.95 -29.92 -29.42
N GLN A 463 32.25 -30.98 -29.84
CA GLN A 463 32.80 -32.26 -30.27
C GLN A 463 32.84 -32.37 -31.81
#